data_10a6b9d8ea264d6aecc59eb91edaeb79
#
_entry.id   10a6b9d8ea264d6aecc59eb91edaeb79
#
_cell.length_a   1.000
_cell.length_b   1.000
_cell.length_c   1.000
_cell.angle_alpha   90.00
_cell.angle_beta   90.00
_cell.angle_gamma   90.00
#
_symmetry.space_group_name_H-M   'P 1'
#
loop_
_entity.id
_entity.type
_entity.pdbx_description
1 polymer ?
#
loop_
_entity_poly.entity_id
_entity_poly.type
_entity_poly.pdbx_seq_one_letter_code
_entity_poly.pdbx_strand_id
1 'polypeptide(L)'
;MKKLFSLILALCMVCMLVPAVAEEDVTGEWYLKTMKQGETEYDAGAIGYNITMTLNADGTGTMLSPASEEPTPGSWTLEGDKITVTFEDSPIGGTVADGIITLSEGEMVMTFSREANEVIQVAEVNPAAAAEDFEGTWDIAYVGYNGLIIDPSTTGQEMPGLVVENGAMKFTGNNSLSQAFGTNTIPLTFADGALGMSVSMDETSYGIKLEMLEDGMLALTAAIGSMSVQMFFVKAAAEEPAA
;
A
#
# COMPACT_ATOMS: atom_id res chain seq x y z
N MET A 1 17.21 38.59 58.61
CA MET A 1 16.65 37.23 58.45
C MET A 1 15.35 37.21 57.65
N LYS A 2 14.36 38.07 57.92
CA LYS A 2 13.08 38.07 57.19
C LYS A 2 13.18 38.36 55.68
N LYS A 3 14.13 39.23 55.25
CA LYS A 3 14.34 39.54 53.82
C LYS A 3 15.02 38.40 53.01
N LEU A 4 15.86 37.58 53.68
CA LEU A 4 16.50 36.42 53.04
C LEU A 4 15.51 35.30 52.82
N PHE A 5 14.58 35.09 53.76
CA PHE A 5 13.52 34.08 53.63
C PHE A 5 12.52 34.40 52.53
N SER A 6 12.21 35.69 52.34
CA SER A 6 11.34 36.14 51.24
C SER A 6 11.99 35.96 49.85
N LEU A 7 13.33 36.11 49.75
CA LEU A 7 14.06 35.93 48.51
C LEU A 7 14.16 34.44 48.11
N ILE A 8 14.35 33.55 49.09
CA ILE A 8 14.38 32.10 48.87
C ILE A 8 12.99 31.61 48.48
N LEU A 9 11.91 32.09 49.09
CA LEU A 9 10.55 31.72 48.75
C LEU A 9 10.17 32.17 47.33
N ALA A 10 10.61 33.39 46.92
CA ALA A 10 10.40 33.90 45.56
C ALA A 10 11.20 33.09 44.50
N LEU A 11 12.42 32.65 44.84
CA LEU A 11 13.24 31.82 43.96
C LEU A 11 12.66 30.42 43.79
N CYS A 12 12.08 29.83 44.85
CA CYS A 12 11.37 28.54 44.76
C CYS A 12 10.08 28.61 43.94
N MET A 13 9.36 29.74 43.91
CA MET A 13 8.18 29.92 43.06
C MET A 13 8.53 30.07 41.58
N VAL A 14 9.69 30.64 41.25
CA VAL A 14 10.14 30.77 39.87
C VAL A 14 10.57 29.40 39.29
N CYS A 15 11.08 28.49 40.11
CA CYS A 15 11.43 27.12 39.68
C CYS A 15 10.21 26.23 39.45
N MET A 16 8.98 26.63 39.85
CA MET A 16 7.74 25.87 39.60
C MET A 16 7.03 26.29 38.30
N LEU A 17 7.55 27.27 37.57
CA LEU A 17 7.06 27.66 36.24
C LEU A 17 7.89 27.00 35.12
N VAL A 18 8.28 25.74 35.28
CA VAL A 18 8.57 24.91 34.10
C VAL A 18 7.20 24.70 33.45
N PRO A 19 6.93 25.23 32.25
CA PRO A 19 5.73 24.84 31.55
C PRO A 19 5.80 23.32 31.47
N ALA A 20 4.84 22.61 32.06
CA ALA A 20 4.59 21.23 31.71
C ALA A 20 4.30 21.31 30.23
N VAL A 21 5.27 20.94 29.40
CA VAL A 21 5.01 20.62 28.00
C VAL A 21 4.00 19.50 28.12
N ALA A 22 2.76 19.77 27.72
CA ALA A 22 1.74 18.74 27.70
C ALA A 22 2.31 17.63 26.81
N GLU A 23 2.48 16.43 27.37
CA GLU A 23 2.83 15.28 26.56
C GLU A 23 1.79 15.17 25.44
N GLU A 24 2.26 15.02 24.21
CA GLU A 24 1.39 14.87 23.06
C GLU A 24 0.58 13.58 23.25
N ASP A 25 -0.75 13.66 23.12
CA ASP A 25 -1.60 12.48 23.23
C ASP A 25 -1.36 11.58 22.00
N VAL A 26 -0.66 10.48 22.22
CA VAL A 26 -0.32 9.50 21.18
C VAL A 26 -1.33 8.36 21.10
N THR A 27 -2.36 8.34 21.93
CA THR A 27 -3.36 7.25 21.90
C THR A 27 -4.23 7.30 20.64
N GLY A 28 -4.69 6.14 20.17
CA GLY A 28 -5.54 5.97 19.00
C GLY A 28 -4.79 5.43 17.78
N GLU A 29 -5.35 5.61 16.59
CA GLU A 29 -4.86 5.04 15.35
C GLU A 29 -3.83 5.94 14.66
N TRP A 30 -2.82 5.31 14.11
CA TRP A 30 -1.73 5.89 13.36
C TRP A 30 -1.51 5.10 12.08
N TYR A 31 -1.33 5.79 10.96
CA TYR A 31 -1.21 5.21 9.62
C TYR A 31 0.19 5.47 9.07
N LEU A 32 0.85 4.44 8.61
CA LEU A 32 2.15 4.56 7.96
C LEU A 32 2.05 5.46 6.73
N LYS A 33 2.85 6.53 6.68
CA LYS A 33 2.91 7.46 5.54
C LYS A 33 4.10 7.20 4.66
N THR A 34 5.28 7.13 5.26
CA THR A 34 6.49 6.86 4.50
C THR A 34 7.33 5.79 5.16
N MET A 35 8.04 5.06 4.33
CA MET A 35 9.05 4.11 4.73
C MET A 35 10.33 4.42 3.96
N LYS A 36 11.42 4.70 4.69
CA LYS A 36 12.72 4.98 4.10
C LYS A 36 13.69 3.87 4.46
N GLN A 37 14.41 3.35 3.48
CA GLN A 37 15.49 2.38 3.66
C GLN A 37 16.76 2.90 2.99
N GLY A 38 17.76 3.25 3.79
CA GLY A 38 18.94 3.95 3.31
C GLY A 38 18.58 5.30 2.68
N GLU A 39 18.88 5.49 1.40
CA GLU A 39 18.56 6.73 0.66
C GLU A 39 17.21 6.69 -0.05
N THR A 40 16.55 5.52 -0.13
CA THR A 40 15.29 5.36 -0.85
C THR A 40 14.11 5.54 0.09
N GLU A 41 13.19 6.42 -0.28
CA GLU A 41 11.94 6.68 0.43
C GLU A 41 10.75 6.26 -0.42
N TYR A 42 9.80 5.59 0.21
CA TYR A 42 8.57 5.10 -0.39
C TYR A 42 7.37 5.73 0.30
N ASP A 43 6.42 6.22 -0.47
CA ASP A 43 5.09 6.56 0.02
C ASP A 43 4.29 5.27 0.23
N ALA A 44 3.87 5.01 1.48
CA ALA A 44 3.20 3.77 1.84
C ALA A 44 1.84 3.62 1.16
N GLY A 45 1.10 4.73 1.01
CA GLY A 45 -0.19 4.74 0.31
C GLY A 45 -0.02 4.41 -1.17
N ALA A 46 0.96 5.04 -1.83
CA ALA A 46 1.22 4.84 -3.26
C ALA A 46 1.65 3.41 -3.61
N ILE A 47 2.37 2.72 -2.69
CA ILE A 47 2.74 1.32 -2.87
C ILE A 47 1.76 0.33 -2.23
N GLY A 48 0.59 0.81 -1.75
CA GLY A 48 -0.45 -0.03 -1.13
C GLY A 48 -0.04 -0.67 0.22
N TYR A 49 1.11 -0.27 0.79
CA TYR A 49 1.64 -0.86 2.02
C TYR A 49 1.06 -0.16 3.25
N ASN A 50 -0.23 -0.40 3.49
CA ASN A 50 -0.98 0.25 4.55
C ASN A 50 -0.79 -0.47 5.89
N ILE A 51 0.09 0.06 6.75
CA ILE A 51 0.22 -0.37 8.15
C ILE A 51 -0.60 0.56 9.02
N THR A 52 -1.44 -0.02 9.89
CA THR A 52 -2.13 0.71 10.95
C THR A 52 -1.57 0.29 12.30
N MET A 53 -1.17 1.27 13.11
CA MET A 53 -0.72 1.08 14.49
C MET A 53 -1.74 1.72 15.42
N THR A 54 -2.27 0.95 16.37
CA THR A 54 -3.19 1.46 17.39
C THR A 54 -2.48 1.48 18.74
N LEU A 55 -2.46 2.63 19.41
CA LEU A 55 -1.87 2.83 20.74
C LEU A 55 -2.97 3.09 21.76
N ASN A 56 -3.08 2.23 22.79
CA ASN A 56 -4.09 2.33 23.83
C ASN A 56 -3.57 3.09 25.05
N ALA A 57 -4.45 3.75 25.78
CA ALA A 57 -4.11 4.55 26.97
C ALA A 57 -3.49 3.73 28.12
N ASP A 58 -3.60 2.42 28.11
CA ASP A 58 -3.00 1.51 29.10
C ASP A 58 -1.57 1.06 28.76
N GLY A 59 -0.98 1.63 27.68
CA GLY A 59 0.36 1.27 27.21
C GLY A 59 0.40 0.01 26.32
N THR A 60 -0.74 -0.61 26.03
CA THR A 60 -0.83 -1.67 25.02
C THR A 60 -1.00 -1.07 23.61
N GLY A 61 -0.74 -1.86 22.59
CA GLY A 61 -0.97 -1.46 21.21
C GLY A 61 -1.14 -2.65 20.30
N THR A 62 -1.52 -2.38 19.06
CA THR A 62 -1.59 -3.38 17.98
C THR A 62 -1.02 -2.80 16.71
N MET A 63 -0.47 -3.65 15.85
CA MET A 63 -0.05 -3.30 14.49
C MET A 63 -0.68 -4.26 13.50
N LEU A 64 -1.40 -3.71 12.53
CA LEU A 64 -1.98 -4.46 11.42
C LEU A 64 -1.21 -4.11 10.14
N SER A 65 -0.66 -5.12 9.48
CA SER A 65 0.01 -4.98 8.20
C SER A 65 -0.80 -5.66 7.09
N PRO A 66 -0.63 -5.28 5.82
CA PRO A 66 -1.31 -5.95 4.70
C PRO A 66 -0.97 -7.44 4.56
N ALA A 67 0.16 -7.86 5.13
CA ALA A 67 0.61 -9.26 5.10
C ALA A 67 0.00 -10.12 6.21
N SER A 68 -0.76 -9.51 7.14
CA SER A 68 -1.32 -10.20 8.32
C SER A 68 -2.84 -10.10 8.32
N GLU A 69 -3.53 -11.21 8.54
CA GLU A 69 -4.99 -11.22 8.70
C GLU A 69 -5.42 -10.72 10.08
N GLU A 70 -4.56 -10.86 11.10
CA GLU A 70 -4.82 -10.45 12.48
C GLU A 70 -3.81 -9.41 12.95
N PRO A 71 -4.25 -8.43 13.78
CA PRO A 71 -3.35 -7.45 14.36
C PRO A 71 -2.32 -8.10 15.29
N THR A 72 -1.06 -7.76 15.14
CA THR A 72 0.03 -8.15 16.03
C THR A 72 -0.06 -7.34 17.33
N PRO A 73 -0.21 -7.97 18.51
CA PRO A 73 -0.24 -7.27 19.78
C PRO A 73 1.14 -6.74 20.17
N GLY A 74 1.18 -5.65 20.93
CA GLY A 74 2.40 -5.04 21.40
C GLY A 74 2.17 -4.10 22.58
N SER A 75 3.19 -3.32 22.90
CA SER A 75 3.15 -2.30 23.95
C SER A 75 3.91 -1.07 23.51
N TRP A 76 3.68 0.04 24.23
CA TRP A 76 4.39 1.28 23.99
C TRP A 76 4.64 2.07 25.28
N THR A 77 5.66 2.93 25.23
CA THR A 77 5.98 3.90 26.28
C THR A 77 6.34 5.23 25.64
N LEU A 78 6.04 6.33 26.32
CA LEU A 78 6.40 7.69 25.93
C LEU A 78 7.13 8.38 27.09
N GLU A 79 8.29 8.96 26.81
CA GLU A 79 9.08 9.76 27.75
C GLU A 79 9.44 11.09 27.09
N GLY A 80 8.65 12.13 27.39
CA GLY A 80 8.75 13.41 26.69
C GLY A 80 8.32 13.27 25.24
N ASP A 81 9.25 13.45 24.31
CA ASP A 81 9.08 13.27 22.86
C ASP A 81 9.55 11.90 22.34
N LYS A 82 10.09 11.05 23.23
CA LYS A 82 10.64 9.75 22.83
C LYS A 82 9.61 8.65 23.03
N ILE A 83 9.24 8.01 21.96
CA ILE A 83 8.37 6.84 21.96
C ILE A 83 9.18 5.56 21.74
N THR A 84 8.81 4.52 22.47
CA THR A 84 9.27 3.13 22.17
C THR A 84 8.04 2.28 21.96
N VAL A 85 7.95 1.61 20.84
CA VAL A 85 6.92 0.61 20.55
C VAL A 85 7.59 -0.76 20.51
N THR A 86 6.92 -1.80 21.01
CA THR A 86 7.45 -3.15 21.05
C THR A 86 6.42 -4.10 20.47
N PHE A 87 6.74 -4.72 19.36
CA PHE A 87 5.95 -5.78 18.72
C PHE A 87 6.82 -7.03 18.63
N GLU A 88 6.25 -8.21 18.92
CA GLU A 88 6.97 -9.50 18.89
C GLU A 88 8.30 -9.48 19.66
N ASP A 89 8.30 -8.85 20.84
CA ASP A 89 9.48 -8.66 21.71
C ASP A 89 10.62 -7.83 21.08
N SER A 90 10.39 -7.15 19.96
CA SER A 90 11.35 -6.28 19.29
C SER A 90 11.01 -4.82 19.57
N PRO A 91 11.80 -4.11 20.41
CA PRO A 91 11.57 -2.69 20.69
C PRO A 91 12.11 -1.82 19.53
N ILE A 92 11.27 -0.90 19.07
CA ILE A 92 11.60 0.10 18.04
C ILE A 92 11.47 1.48 18.68
N GLY A 93 12.56 2.22 18.70
CA GLY A 93 12.60 3.57 19.23
C GLY A 93 12.24 4.63 18.21
N GLY A 94 11.73 5.76 18.68
CA GLY A 94 11.36 6.86 17.80
C GLY A 94 11.07 8.15 18.54
N THR A 95 10.47 9.10 17.82
CA THR A 95 10.06 10.41 18.33
C THR A 95 8.64 10.75 17.92
N VAL A 96 7.99 11.59 18.74
CA VAL A 96 6.69 12.17 18.44
C VAL A 96 6.86 13.67 18.36
N ALA A 97 6.49 14.27 17.25
CA ALA A 97 6.52 15.71 17.04
C ALA A 97 5.50 16.13 15.98
N ASP A 98 4.79 17.22 16.25
CA ASP A 98 3.86 17.84 15.29
C ASP A 98 2.79 16.87 14.72
N GLY A 99 2.29 15.94 15.56
CA GLY A 99 1.30 14.95 15.15
C GLY A 99 1.87 13.83 14.26
N ILE A 100 3.18 13.64 14.27
CA ILE A 100 3.89 12.59 13.53
C ILE A 100 4.66 11.71 14.51
N ILE A 101 4.54 10.38 14.39
CA ILE A 101 5.44 9.42 15.01
C ILE A 101 6.48 9.00 13.97
N THR A 102 7.76 9.14 14.31
CA THR A 102 8.88 8.64 13.51
C THR A 102 9.53 7.50 14.27
N LEU A 103 9.49 6.30 13.73
CA LEU A 103 10.16 5.10 14.27
C LEU A 103 11.39 4.79 13.45
N SER A 104 12.46 4.32 14.11
CA SER A 104 13.72 3.99 13.43
C SER A 104 14.27 2.65 13.91
N GLU A 105 14.60 1.77 12.97
CA GLU A 105 15.24 0.49 13.22
C GLU A 105 16.38 0.28 12.22
N GLY A 106 17.62 0.45 12.68
CA GLY A 106 18.79 0.42 11.80
C GLY A 106 18.75 1.53 10.75
N GLU A 107 18.75 1.15 9.48
CA GLU A 107 18.65 2.10 8.35
C GLU A 107 17.20 2.34 7.90
N MET A 108 16.23 1.65 8.52
CA MET A 108 14.82 1.82 8.22
C MET A 108 14.23 2.92 9.09
N VAL A 109 13.53 3.86 8.46
CA VAL A 109 12.77 4.93 9.12
C VAL A 109 11.32 4.87 8.62
N MET A 110 10.38 4.84 9.54
CA MET A 110 8.94 4.81 9.26
C MET A 110 8.28 6.04 9.87
N THR A 111 7.46 6.74 9.11
CA THR A 111 6.68 7.87 9.62
C THR A 111 5.20 7.53 9.63
N PHE A 112 4.55 7.86 10.74
CA PHE A 112 3.11 7.63 10.93
C PHE A 112 2.40 8.94 11.21
N SER A 113 1.19 9.11 10.70
CA SER A 113 0.30 10.21 11.03
C SER A 113 -1.11 9.72 11.39
N ARG A 114 -1.95 10.66 11.87
CA ARG A 114 -3.37 10.39 12.18
C ARG A 114 -4.25 10.28 10.93
N GLU A 115 -3.76 10.72 9.80
CA GLU A 115 -4.51 10.75 8.56
C GLU A 115 -4.40 9.39 7.86
N ALA A 116 -5.52 8.72 7.62
CA ALA A 116 -5.54 7.46 6.89
C ALA A 116 -5.02 7.65 5.45
N ASN A 117 -4.39 6.60 4.91
CA ASN A 117 -4.06 6.58 3.50
C ASN A 117 -5.31 6.31 2.67
N GLU A 118 -5.35 6.86 1.46
CA GLU A 118 -6.32 6.42 0.48
C GLU A 118 -5.99 4.97 0.08
N VAL A 119 -6.94 4.08 0.28
CA VAL A 119 -6.80 2.67 -0.12
C VAL A 119 -7.39 2.53 -1.52
N ILE A 120 -6.57 2.07 -2.46
CA ILE A 120 -7.06 1.72 -3.79
C ILE A 120 -7.98 0.51 -3.63
N GLN A 121 -9.27 0.71 -3.88
CA GLN A 121 -10.26 -0.36 -3.84
C GLN A 121 -10.52 -0.82 -5.27
N VAL A 122 -10.49 -2.13 -5.45
CA VAL A 122 -10.86 -2.77 -6.71
C VAL A 122 -12.30 -3.23 -6.60
N ALA A 123 -13.11 -2.92 -7.60
CA ALA A 123 -14.50 -3.34 -7.66
C ALA A 123 -14.62 -4.87 -7.76
N GLU A 124 -15.77 -5.40 -7.43
CA GLU A 124 -16.07 -6.83 -7.56
C GLU A 124 -16.13 -7.23 -9.05
N VAL A 125 -15.97 -8.54 -9.30
CA VAL A 125 -16.08 -9.09 -10.65
C VAL A 125 -17.53 -9.01 -11.12
N ASN A 126 -17.75 -8.53 -12.33
CA ASN A 126 -19.06 -8.55 -12.99
C ASN A 126 -19.31 -9.91 -13.65
N PRO A 127 -20.11 -10.80 -13.05
CA PRO A 127 -20.34 -12.14 -13.59
C PRO A 127 -21.24 -12.13 -14.84
N ALA A 128 -21.86 -11.00 -15.16
CA ALA A 128 -22.75 -10.84 -16.31
C ALA A 128 -22.01 -10.29 -17.55
N ALA A 129 -20.68 -10.11 -17.49
CA ALA A 129 -19.90 -9.63 -18.62
C ALA A 129 -20.01 -10.58 -19.82
N ALA A 130 -20.15 -10.01 -21.00
CA ALA A 130 -20.18 -10.72 -22.27
C ALA A 130 -18.82 -10.66 -22.96
N ALA A 131 -18.55 -11.54 -23.91
CA ALA A 131 -17.25 -11.63 -24.57
C ALA A 131 -16.87 -10.30 -25.29
N GLU A 132 -17.83 -9.58 -25.82
CA GLU A 132 -17.64 -8.30 -26.48
C GLU A 132 -17.22 -7.17 -25.55
N ASP A 133 -17.48 -7.27 -24.23
CA ASP A 133 -17.11 -6.24 -23.26
C ASP A 133 -15.59 -6.16 -23.09
N PHE A 134 -14.89 -7.27 -23.31
CA PHE A 134 -13.44 -7.37 -23.20
C PHE A 134 -12.69 -6.73 -24.37
N GLU A 135 -13.35 -6.58 -25.53
CA GLU A 135 -12.72 -6.11 -26.76
C GLU A 135 -12.24 -4.66 -26.65
N GLY A 136 -11.03 -4.39 -27.13
CA GLY A 136 -10.46 -3.06 -27.21
C GLY A 136 -9.03 -2.94 -26.75
N THR A 137 -8.61 -1.66 -26.58
CA THR A 137 -7.29 -1.29 -26.03
C THR A 137 -7.47 -0.84 -24.60
N TRP A 138 -6.54 -1.26 -23.74
CA TRP A 138 -6.62 -1.09 -22.32
C TRP A 138 -5.28 -0.59 -21.79
N ASP A 139 -5.31 0.46 -20.97
CA ASP A 139 -4.15 1.04 -20.30
C ASP A 139 -4.09 0.54 -18.86
N ILE A 140 -2.90 0.22 -18.35
CA ILE A 140 -2.76 -0.25 -16.99
C ILE A 140 -3.07 0.87 -15.99
N ALA A 141 -3.87 0.56 -14.98
CA ALA A 141 -4.19 1.46 -13.88
C ALA A 141 -3.46 1.03 -12.59
N TYR A 142 -3.52 -0.26 -12.27
CA TYR A 142 -2.94 -0.78 -11.02
C TYR A 142 -2.29 -2.14 -11.24
N VAL A 143 -1.34 -2.47 -10.34
CA VAL A 143 -0.73 -3.81 -10.24
C VAL A 143 -0.99 -4.37 -8.86
N GLY A 144 -1.52 -5.59 -8.78
CA GLY A 144 -1.77 -6.33 -7.55
C GLY A 144 -0.74 -7.43 -7.32
N TYR A 145 -0.16 -7.47 -6.12
CA TYR A 145 0.75 -8.54 -5.71
C TYR A 145 0.58 -8.82 -4.21
N ASN A 146 0.30 -10.07 -3.84
CA ASN A 146 0.12 -10.49 -2.45
C ASN A 146 -0.88 -9.63 -1.65
N GLY A 147 -1.99 -9.23 -2.27
CA GLY A 147 -3.01 -8.39 -1.64
C GLY A 147 -2.69 -6.89 -1.60
N LEU A 148 -1.50 -6.48 -2.05
CA LEU A 148 -1.14 -5.08 -2.24
C LEU A 148 -1.62 -4.63 -3.62
N ILE A 149 -2.16 -3.41 -3.72
CA ILE A 149 -2.50 -2.77 -4.99
C ILE A 149 -1.69 -1.49 -5.09
N ILE A 150 -0.90 -1.42 -6.14
CA ILE A 150 0.11 -0.38 -6.37
C ILE A 150 -0.29 0.43 -7.60
N ASP A 151 -0.22 1.74 -7.50
CA ASP A 151 -0.25 2.63 -8.66
C ASP A 151 1.13 2.58 -9.36
N PRO A 152 1.22 1.99 -10.56
CA PRO A 152 2.49 1.83 -11.24
C PRO A 152 3.08 3.16 -11.74
N SER A 153 2.29 4.24 -11.83
CA SER A 153 2.78 5.56 -12.23
C SER A 153 3.84 6.10 -11.28
N THR A 154 3.82 5.64 -10.02
CA THR A 154 4.80 6.01 -8.98
C THR A 154 6.16 5.36 -9.17
N THR A 155 6.27 4.30 -9.99
CA THR A 155 7.52 3.56 -10.21
C THR A 155 8.44 4.18 -11.26
N GLY A 156 7.93 5.10 -12.08
CA GLY A 156 8.65 5.71 -13.20
C GLY A 156 9.00 4.72 -14.32
N GLN A 157 8.45 3.51 -14.29
CA GLN A 157 8.66 2.51 -15.34
C GLN A 157 7.57 2.58 -16.41
N GLU A 158 7.93 2.29 -17.66
CA GLU A 158 6.94 2.15 -18.73
C GLU A 158 6.16 0.85 -18.51
N MET A 159 4.85 1.01 -18.34
CA MET A 159 3.96 -0.10 -18.01
C MET A 159 3.32 -0.68 -19.29
N PRO A 160 2.94 -1.97 -19.27
CA PRO A 160 2.28 -2.59 -20.39
C PRO A 160 0.87 -2.03 -20.60
N GLY A 161 0.49 -1.82 -21.87
CA GLY A 161 -0.90 -1.81 -22.27
C GLY A 161 -1.34 -3.22 -22.69
N LEU A 162 -2.64 -3.39 -22.91
CA LEU A 162 -3.26 -4.63 -23.34
C LEU A 162 -4.20 -4.35 -24.52
N VAL A 163 -4.16 -5.20 -25.52
CA VAL A 163 -5.18 -5.23 -26.57
C VAL A 163 -5.86 -6.58 -26.54
N VAL A 164 -7.19 -6.58 -26.51
CA VAL A 164 -8.03 -7.77 -26.65
C VAL A 164 -8.80 -7.66 -27.94
N GLU A 165 -8.67 -8.61 -28.83
CA GLU A 165 -9.31 -8.60 -30.15
C GLU A 165 -9.61 -10.03 -30.62
N ASN A 166 -10.86 -10.30 -31.02
CA ASN A 166 -11.30 -11.59 -31.54
C ASN A 166 -11.00 -12.77 -30.61
N GLY A 167 -11.17 -12.61 -29.31
CA GLY A 167 -10.90 -13.67 -28.33
C GLY A 167 -9.42 -13.97 -28.13
N ALA A 168 -8.54 -13.01 -28.42
CA ALA A 168 -7.12 -13.12 -28.17
C ALA A 168 -6.59 -11.83 -27.55
N MET A 169 -5.50 -11.93 -26.78
CA MET A 169 -4.86 -10.78 -26.17
C MET A 169 -3.41 -10.61 -26.60
N LYS A 170 -2.87 -9.40 -26.53
CA LYS A 170 -1.45 -9.09 -26.66
C LYS A 170 -1.08 -7.92 -25.74
N PHE A 171 0.12 -7.97 -25.18
CA PHE A 171 0.69 -6.83 -24.48
C PHE A 171 1.24 -5.80 -25.47
N THR A 172 1.15 -4.51 -25.12
CA THR A 172 1.68 -3.38 -25.89
C THR A 172 2.64 -2.54 -25.06
N GLY A 173 3.35 -1.61 -25.68
CA GLY A 173 4.40 -0.81 -25.05
C GLY A 173 5.79 -1.48 -25.11
N ASN A 174 6.82 -0.74 -24.68
CA ASN A 174 8.20 -1.22 -24.68
C ASN A 174 8.63 -1.63 -23.26
N ASN A 175 8.05 -2.69 -22.75
CA ASN A 175 8.26 -3.20 -21.40
C ASN A 175 8.66 -4.69 -21.41
N SER A 176 9.00 -5.22 -20.23
CA SER A 176 9.46 -6.61 -20.09
C SER A 176 8.42 -7.65 -20.53
N LEU A 177 7.12 -7.38 -20.32
CA LEU A 177 6.06 -8.31 -20.72
C LEU A 177 5.90 -8.34 -22.25
N SER A 178 5.81 -7.18 -22.90
CA SER A 178 5.75 -7.14 -24.37
C SER A 178 7.03 -7.65 -25.02
N GLN A 179 8.19 -7.53 -24.38
CA GLN A 179 9.44 -8.15 -24.85
C GLN A 179 9.43 -9.69 -24.67
N ALA A 180 8.92 -10.18 -23.53
CA ALA A 180 8.86 -11.61 -23.22
C ALA A 180 7.86 -12.36 -24.12
N PHE A 181 6.68 -11.78 -24.34
CA PHE A 181 5.64 -12.35 -25.20
C PHE A 181 5.78 -11.93 -26.66
N GLY A 182 6.58 -10.92 -26.95
CA GLY A 182 6.80 -10.39 -28.29
C GLY A 182 5.51 -9.83 -28.90
N THR A 183 5.39 -9.96 -30.22
CA THR A 183 4.17 -9.61 -30.95
C THR A 183 3.14 -10.75 -30.98
N ASN A 184 3.38 -11.82 -30.21
CA ASN A 184 2.50 -12.97 -30.19
C ASN A 184 1.17 -12.64 -29.55
N THR A 185 0.12 -13.08 -30.21
CA THR A 185 -1.24 -13.06 -29.67
C THR A 185 -1.48 -14.32 -28.85
N ILE A 186 -2.03 -14.17 -27.67
CA ILE A 186 -2.38 -15.26 -26.76
C ILE A 186 -3.87 -15.56 -26.97
N PRO A 187 -4.25 -16.71 -27.54
CA PRO A 187 -5.65 -17.06 -27.71
C PRO A 187 -6.29 -17.35 -26.36
N LEU A 188 -7.51 -16.84 -26.15
CA LEU A 188 -8.29 -17.02 -24.95
C LEU A 188 -9.62 -17.68 -25.28
N THR A 189 -10.21 -18.34 -24.31
CA THR A 189 -11.56 -18.92 -24.40
C THR A 189 -12.48 -18.21 -23.45
N PHE A 190 -13.63 -17.78 -23.93
CA PHE A 190 -14.68 -17.21 -23.09
C PHE A 190 -15.47 -18.32 -22.42
N ALA A 191 -15.54 -18.28 -21.08
CA ALA A 191 -16.36 -19.16 -20.26
C ALA A 191 -16.67 -18.49 -18.93
N ASP A 192 -17.88 -18.69 -18.42
CA ASP A 192 -18.32 -18.25 -17.10
C ASP A 192 -18.07 -16.74 -16.83
N GLY A 193 -18.31 -15.89 -17.83
CA GLY A 193 -18.14 -14.42 -17.71
C GLY A 193 -16.68 -13.94 -17.73
N ALA A 194 -15.74 -14.81 -18.12
CA ALA A 194 -14.30 -14.46 -18.17
C ALA A 194 -13.68 -14.96 -19.47
N LEU A 195 -12.59 -14.32 -19.91
CA LEU A 195 -11.68 -14.83 -20.93
C LEU A 195 -10.47 -15.49 -20.25
N GLY A 196 -10.05 -16.66 -20.68
CA GLY A 196 -8.91 -17.31 -20.04
C GLY A 196 -8.24 -18.38 -20.88
N MET A 197 -7.03 -18.74 -20.44
CA MET A 197 -6.30 -19.93 -20.88
C MET A 197 -5.61 -20.58 -19.67
N SER A 198 -5.46 -21.90 -19.73
CA SER A 198 -4.66 -22.65 -18.78
C SER A 198 -3.87 -23.73 -19.52
N VAL A 199 -2.60 -23.83 -19.19
CA VAL A 199 -1.69 -24.84 -19.73
C VAL A 199 -0.91 -25.46 -18.57
N SER A 200 -0.84 -26.78 -18.52
CA SER A 200 0.01 -27.51 -17.56
C SER A 200 1.22 -28.07 -18.26
N MET A 201 2.40 -27.77 -17.73
CA MET A 201 3.70 -28.26 -18.22
C MET A 201 4.53 -28.73 -17.01
N ASP A 202 5.00 -29.94 -17.05
CA ASP A 202 5.91 -30.52 -16.03
C ASP A 202 5.45 -30.29 -14.57
N GLU A 203 4.18 -30.63 -14.26
CA GLU A 203 3.53 -30.43 -12.95
C GLU A 203 3.29 -28.95 -12.55
N THR A 204 3.66 -27.98 -13.38
CA THR A 204 3.37 -26.56 -13.15
C THR A 204 2.19 -26.11 -14.02
N SER A 205 1.20 -25.49 -13.41
CA SER A 205 0.09 -24.86 -14.13
C SER A 205 0.41 -23.41 -14.41
N TYR A 206 0.16 -23.00 -15.64
CA TYR A 206 0.23 -21.62 -16.11
C TYR A 206 -1.18 -21.19 -16.49
N GLY A 207 -1.64 -20.09 -15.96
CA GLY A 207 -2.99 -19.60 -16.25
C GLY A 207 -3.01 -18.10 -16.50
N ILE A 208 -3.87 -17.68 -17.41
CA ILE A 208 -4.24 -16.27 -17.60
C ILE A 208 -5.75 -16.23 -17.55
N LYS A 209 -6.28 -15.29 -16.77
CA LYS A 209 -7.70 -15.01 -16.63
C LYS A 209 -7.92 -13.51 -16.74
N LEU A 210 -8.84 -13.10 -17.59
CA LEU A 210 -9.34 -11.74 -17.71
C LEU A 210 -10.77 -11.72 -17.22
N GLU A 211 -11.06 -10.82 -16.28
CA GLU A 211 -12.37 -10.61 -15.68
C GLU A 211 -12.76 -9.14 -15.80
N MET A 212 -13.99 -8.87 -16.20
CA MET A 212 -14.55 -7.52 -16.18
C MET A 212 -15.01 -7.20 -14.77
N LEU A 213 -14.68 -6.03 -14.26
CA LEU A 213 -15.12 -5.54 -12.97
C LEU A 213 -16.41 -4.71 -13.10
N GLU A 214 -17.13 -4.51 -12.02
CA GLU A 214 -18.40 -3.77 -12.01
C GLU A 214 -18.23 -2.29 -12.37
N ASP A 215 -17.05 -1.71 -12.16
CA ASP A 215 -16.69 -0.34 -12.55
C ASP A 215 -16.23 -0.21 -14.00
N GLY A 216 -16.19 -1.31 -14.75
CA GLY A 216 -15.75 -1.37 -16.14
C GLY A 216 -14.25 -1.49 -16.33
N MET A 217 -13.47 -1.67 -15.27
CA MET A 217 -12.06 -2.04 -15.36
C MET A 217 -11.92 -3.51 -15.78
N LEU A 218 -10.78 -3.84 -16.35
CA LEU A 218 -10.40 -5.20 -16.73
C LEU A 218 -9.33 -5.70 -15.76
N ALA A 219 -9.58 -6.79 -15.06
CA ALA A 219 -8.62 -7.48 -14.21
C ALA A 219 -7.98 -8.63 -14.98
N LEU A 220 -6.67 -8.64 -15.10
CA LEU A 220 -5.86 -9.74 -15.61
C LEU A 220 -5.16 -10.43 -14.46
N THR A 221 -5.44 -11.70 -14.24
CA THR A 221 -4.70 -12.55 -13.31
C THR A 221 -3.79 -13.49 -14.09
N ALA A 222 -2.49 -13.38 -13.85
CA ALA A 222 -1.49 -14.33 -14.38
C ALA A 222 -0.99 -15.21 -13.22
N ALA A 223 -1.14 -16.53 -13.38
CA ALA A 223 -0.76 -17.50 -12.36
C ALA A 223 0.33 -18.44 -12.88
N ILE A 224 1.33 -18.75 -12.04
CA ILE A 224 2.39 -19.73 -12.28
C ILE A 224 2.54 -20.56 -11.01
N GLY A 225 2.03 -21.78 -11.04
CA GLY A 225 1.95 -22.64 -9.86
C GLY A 225 1.10 -21.99 -8.76
N SER A 226 1.71 -21.68 -7.62
CA SER A 226 1.07 -21.00 -6.49
C SER A 226 1.23 -19.47 -6.47
N MET A 227 2.04 -18.92 -7.38
CA MET A 227 2.23 -17.47 -7.50
C MET A 227 1.19 -16.88 -8.44
N SER A 228 0.63 -15.73 -8.08
CA SER A 228 -0.24 -14.95 -8.96
C SER A 228 0.11 -13.46 -8.91
N VAL A 229 -0.01 -12.83 -10.06
CA VAL A 229 0.09 -11.38 -10.21
C VAL A 229 -1.20 -10.91 -10.85
N GLN A 230 -1.73 -9.81 -10.35
CA GLN A 230 -2.90 -9.16 -10.92
C GLN A 230 -2.50 -7.83 -11.56
N MET A 231 -3.14 -7.52 -12.67
CA MET A 231 -3.01 -6.23 -13.35
C MET A 231 -4.42 -5.72 -13.65
N PHE A 232 -4.65 -4.46 -13.35
CA PHE A 232 -5.95 -3.82 -13.55
C PHE A 232 -5.80 -2.75 -14.62
N PHE A 233 -6.71 -2.78 -15.58
CA PHE A 233 -6.65 -1.92 -16.76
C PHE A 233 -7.93 -1.10 -16.88
N VAL A 234 -7.79 0.14 -17.33
CA VAL A 234 -8.89 0.99 -17.77
C VAL A 234 -8.95 0.99 -19.30
N LYS A 235 -10.14 1.15 -19.85
CA LYS A 235 -10.29 1.24 -21.30
C LYS A 235 -9.57 2.49 -21.81
N ALA A 236 -8.67 2.33 -22.76
CA ALA A 236 -7.95 3.44 -23.34
C ALA A 236 -8.93 4.47 -23.96
N ALA A 237 -8.65 5.74 -23.77
CA ALA A 237 -9.43 6.79 -24.42
C ALA A 237 -9.36 6.58 -25.93
N ALA A 238 -10.51 6.67 -26.60
CA ALA A 238 -10.52 6.64 -28.06
C ALA A 238 -9.65 7.79 -28.59
N GLU A 239 -8.63 7.47 -29.40
CA GLU A 239 -7.88 8.53 -30.08
C GLU A 239 -8.87 9.37 -30.91
N GLU A 240 -8.96 10.65 -30.59
CA GLU A 240 -9.68 11.59 -31.47
C GLU A 240 -9.00 11.52 -32.86
N PRO A 241 -9.77 11.28 -33.94
CA PRO A 241 -9.17 11.26 -35.25
C PRO A 241 -8.50 12.61 -35.51
N ALA A 242 -7.21 12.57 -35.82
CA ALA A 242 -6.45 13.76 -36.17
C ALA A 242 -7.17 14.53 -37.28
N ALA A 243 -7.51 15.78 -36.99
CA ALA A 243 -8.26 16.68 -37.89
C ALA A 243 -7.39 17.11 -39.08
#